data_0b9de9fd29040d49def4b5c48b35fd9d
#
_entry.id   0b9de9fd29040d49def4b5c48b35fd9d
#
_cell.length_a   1.000
_cell.length_b   1.000
_cell.length_c   1.000
_cell.angle_alpha   90.00
_cell.angle_beta   90.00
_cell.angle_gamma   90.00
#
_symmetry.space_group_name_H-M   'P 1'
#
loop_
_entity.id
_entity.type
_entity.pdbx_description
1 polymer ?
#
loop_
_entity_poly.entity_id
_entity_poly.type
_entity_poly.pdbx_seq_one_letter_code
_entity_poly.pdbx_strand_id
1 'polypeptide(L)'
;DSYLNSMKKSIQANDGAYDLIDGYAAVIGGAYADGLMMNLHDVSNLRPTSMWWSQLAVNELTVNGKLFGIPGDLSLNLWKNIHVMFFNKTVLENNGLEKPYDTVKNGKWTYDKYLEMNVGVARDLDGNGEVSLEDSFGSIYYDDLSFDNFHNAFDYSYTVKNDDGSISLDLDEQIMVDTYEKIRSLAYENPDVYYNKGGKVEGTIDVFTQNRALFFASVLGDAEKMRDMNSDFGIIPFPKLSEAQEQYKTTSRDNRSMFCIPTDVKDADFAGLITEALCVASNRGVVPVYYDTVLKGKVARDSESAEMLDIIRSGLNFDFAAEFAIQTGRAGFILRDAIYYDKNYTTYYNESKKMFNKAFDRFVSYYMEEK
;
A
#
# COMPACT_ATOMS: atom_id res chain seq x y z
N ASP A 1 -13.63 13.53 9.32
CA ASP A 1 -13.65 14.17 10.67
C ASP A 1 -14.91 13.90 11.48
N SER A 2 -16.12 13.79 10.87
CA SER A 2 -17.35 13.53 11.63
C SER A 2 -17.37 12.13 12.28
N TYR A 3 -16.93 11.09 11.56
CA TYR A 3 -16.87 9.72 12.05
C TYR A 3 -15.95 9.60 13.26
N LEU A 4 -14.68 10.00 13.14
CA LEU A 4 -13.70 9.93 14.22
C LEU A 4 -14.16 10.72 15.45
N ASN A 5 -14.69 11.93 15.28
CA ASN A 5 -15.15 12.75 16.39
C ASN A 5 -16.38 12.15 17.07
N SER A 6 -17.33 11.56 16.33
CA SER A 6 -18.51 10.91 16.90
C SER A 6 -18.10 9.67 17.70
N MET A 7 -17.23 8.83 17.13
CA MET A 7 -16.69 7.66 17.80
C MET A 7 -15.95 8.03 19.09
N LYS A 8 -15.03 9.00 19.04
CA LYS A 8 -14.29 9.45 20.24
C LYS A 8 -15.22 9.95 21.34
N LYS A 9 -16.23 10.76 20.99
CA LYS A 9 -17.21 11.29 21.96
C LYS A 9 -17.99 10.17 22.64
N SER A 10 -18.43 9.16 21.87
CA SER A 10 -19.15 8.00 22.38
C SER A 10 -18.28 7.22 23.39
N ILE A 11 -17.05 6.87 23.01
CA ILE A 11 -16.14 6.13 23.88
C ILE A 11 -15.79 6.94 25.16
N GLN A 12 -15.51 8.24 25.00
CA GLN A 12 -15.24 9.12 26.15
C GLN A 12 -16.44 9.28 27.08
N ALA A 13 -17.66 9.19 26.56
CA ALA A 13 -18.89 9.19 27.36
C ALA A 13 -19.14 7.85 28.06
N ASN A 14 -18.36 6.80 27.75
CA ASN A 14 -18.49 5.45 28.28
C ASN A 14 -19.89 4.87 28.05
N ASP A 15 -20.46 5.11 26.83
CA ASP A 15 -21.82 4.66 26.51
C ASP A 15 -21.87 3.21 26.00
N GLY A 16 -20.72 2.63 25.64
CA GLY A 16 -20.57 1.26 25.16
C GLY A 16 -21.39 1.00 23.89
N ALA A 17 -21.40 1.98 22.98
CA ALA A 17 -22.17 1.88 21.73
C ALA A 17 -21.50 1.01 20.68
N TYR A 18 -20.20 0.76 20.81
CA TYR A 18 -19.41 0.00 19.83
C TYR A 18 -18.71 -1.18 20.50
N ASP A 19 -18.82 -2.36 19.89
CA ASP A 19 -18.05 -3.55 20.29
C ASP A 19 -16.81 -3.75 19.39
N LEU A 20 -16.90 -3.34 18.11
CA LEU A 20 -15.83 -3.42 17.11
C LEU A 20 -15.87 -2.15 16.27
N ILE A 21 -14.69 -1.63 15.99
CA ILE A 21 -14.50 -0.45 15.13
C ILE A 21 -13.67 -0.88 13.93
N ASP A 22 -14.13 -0.52 12.74
CA ASP A 22 -13.39 -0.59 11.49
C ASP A 22 -13.09 0.83 10.98
N GLY A 23 -11.83 1.08 10.62
CA GLY A 23 -11.42 2.36 10.05
C GLY A 23 -10.02 2.30 9.47
N TYR A 24 -9.65 3.33 8.75
CA TYR A 24 -8.29 3.45 8.21
C TYR A 24 -7.32 3.89 9.30
N ALA A 25 -6.11 3.36 9.31
CA ALA A 25 -5.08 3.69 10.30
C ALA A 25 -4.87 5.22 10.43
N ALA A 26 -4.81 5.92 9.30
CA ALA A 26 -4.69 7.38 9.26
C ALA A 26 -5.87 8.12 9.95
N VAL A 27 -7.05 7.51 10.03
CA VAL A 27 -8.24 8.10 10.67
C VAL A 27 -8.29 7.70 12.15
N ILE A 28 -8.23 6.39 12.43
CA ILE A 28 -8.44 5.86 13.79
C ILE A 28 -7.21 5.98 14.68
N GLY A 29 -6.01 6.16 14.13
CA GLY A 29 -4.77 6.32 14.90
C GLY A 29 -4.82 7.47 15.91
N GLY A 30 -5.61 8.51 15.64
CA GLY A 30 -5.87 9.56 16.64
C GLY A 30 -6.64 9.09 17.88
N ALA A 31 -7.40 8.00 17.78
CA ALA A 31 -8.06 7.39 18.93
C ALA A 31 -7.11 6.49 19.74
N TYR A 32 -6.08 5.92 19.09
CA TYR A 32 -5.00 5.22 19.81
C TYR A 32 -4.24 6.20 20.71
N ALA A 33 -3.88 7.36 20.14
CA ALA A 33 -3.21 8.44 20.86
C ALA A 33 -4.02 9.00 22.04
N ASP A 34 -5.34 8.91 22.00
CA ASP A 34 -6.20 9.32 23.09
C ASP A 34 -6.46 8.18 24.13
N GLY A 35 -5.85 7.01 23.94
CA GLY A 35 -6.03 5.85 24.83
C GLY A 35 -7.43 5.23 24.76
N LEU A 36 -8.13 5.37 23.64
CA LEU A 36 -9.51 4.95 23.48
C LEU A 36 -9.66 3.53 22.92
N MET A 37 -8.55 2.86 22.57
CA MET A 37 -8.54 1.50 22.02
C MET A 37 -7.82 0.54 22.98
N MET A 38 -8.33 -0.67 23.08
CA MET A 38 -7.70 -1.74 23.86
C MET A 38 -6.43 -2.23 23.17
N ASN A 39 -5.44 -2.66 23.96
CA ASN A 39 -4.36 -3.46 23.43
C ASN A 39 -4.92 -4.83 23.02
N LEU A 40 -4.87 -5.16 21.75
CA LEU A 40 -5.44 -6.39 21.20
C LEU A 40 -4.73 -7.68 21.68
N HIS A 41 -3.50 -7.57 22.18
CA HIS A 41 -2.83 -8.68 22.85
C HIS A 41 -3.45 -9.05 24.20
N ASP A 42 -4.17 -8.12 24.85
CA ASP A 42 -4.82 -8.32 26.15
C ASP A 42 -6.30 -8.71 26.01
N VAL A 43 -6.83 -8.76 24.78
CA VAL A 43 -8.22 -9.14 24.52
C VAL A 43 -8.33 -10.65 24.48
N SER A 44 -9.04 -11.23 25.47
CA SER A 44 -9.32 -12.68 25.52
C SER A 44 -10.03 -13.11 24.24
N ASN A 45 -9.76 -14.35 23.79
CA ASN A 45 -10.35 -14.94 22.59
C ASN A 45 -9.98 -14.29 21.24
N LEU A 46 -9.27 -13.17 21.20
CA LEU A 46 -8.63 -12.65 20.01
C LEU A 46 -7.21 -13.21 19.92
N ARG A 47 -6.82 -13.70 18.75
CA ARG A 47 -5.53 -14.36 18.53
C ARG A 47 -4.75 -13.68 17.40
N PRO A 48 -4.11 -12.55 17.64
CA PRO A 48 -3.37 -11.80 16.60
C PRO A 48 -2.31 -12.62 15.86
N THR A 49 -1.80 -13.69 16.48
CA THR A 49 -0.82 -14.62 15.88
C THR A 49 -1.43 -15.67 14.95
N SER A 50 -2.74 -15.68 14.75
CA SER A 50 -3.39 -16.63 13.85
C SER A 50 -3.27 -16.21 12.38
N MET A 51 -3.30 -17.21 11.48
CA MET A 51 -3.03 -17.03 10.04
C MET A 51 -4.03 -16.16 9.27
N TRP A 52 -5.20 -15.91 9.83
CA TRP A 52 -6.22 -15.01 9.25
C TRP A 52 -6.01 -13.54 9.59
N TRP A 53 -5.08 -13.23 10.49
CA TRP A 53 -4.56 -11.90 10.70
C TRP A 53 -3.25 -11.72 9.93
N SER A 54 -2.99 -10.52 9.43
CA SER A 54 -1.72 -10.24 8.75
C SER A 54 -0.57 -10.27 9.76
N GLN A 55 0.23 -11.34 9.75
CA GLN A 55 1.36 -11.48 10.67
C GLN A 55 2.42 -10.41 10.48
N LEU A 56 2.64 -9.97 9.24
CA LEU A 56 3.57 -8.87 8.94
C LEU A 56 3.07 -7.56 9.55
N ALA A 57 1.75 -7.28 9.45
CA ALA A 57 1.16 -6.12 10.12
C ALA A 57 1.22 -6.25 11.65
N VAL A 58 0.91 -7.42 12.22
CA VAL A 58 1.04 -7.66 13.68
C VAL A 58 2.47 -7.36 14.14
N ASN A 59 3.45 -7.92 13.44
CA ASN A 59 4.85 -7.71 13.78
C ASN A 59 5.25 -6.25 13.66
N GLU A 60 4.83 -5.57 12.59
CA GLU A 60 5.23 -4.18 12.33
C GLU A 60 4.52 -3.20 13.27
N LEU A 61 3.22 -3.38 13.49
CA LEU A 61 2.40 -2.44 14.26
C LEU A 61 2.42 -2.70 15.77
N THR A 62 2.99 -3.83 16.23
CA THR A 62 3.24 -4.05 17.66
C THR A 62 4.47 -3.28 18.09
N VAL A 63 4.28 -2.31 18.98
CA VAL A 63 5.34 -1.50 19.57
C VAL A 63 5.25 -1.65 21.09
N ASN A 64 6.37 -1.96 21.76
CA ASN A 64 6.42 -2.18 23.19
C ASN A 64 5.32 -3.14 23.73
N GLY A 65 5.05 -4.22 22.97
CA GLY A 65 4.02 -5.20 23.31
C GLY A 65 2.57 -4.72 23.15
N LYS A 66 2.33 -3.57 22.53
CA LYS A 66 0.99 -3.00 22.31
C LYS A 66 0.61 -3.01 20.84
N LEU A 67 -0.60 -3.46 20.55
CA LEU A 67 -1.24 -3.49 19.24
C LEU A 67 -2.67 -2.96 19.37
N PHE A 68 -2.96 -1.77 18.82
CA PHE A 68 -4.27 -1.14 18.98
C PHE A 68 -5.21 -1.36 17.79
N GLY A 69 -4.70 -1.86 16.70
CA GLY A 69 -5.49 -2.20 15.52
C GLY A 69 -4.76 -3.20 14.63
N ILE A 70 -5.53 -4.01 13.92
CA ILE A 70 -5.00 -5.11 13.13
C ILE A 70 -5.75 -5.26 11.80
N PRO A 71 -5.07 -5.33 10.65
CA PRO A 71 -5.70 -5.74 9.40
C PRO A 71 -5.76 -7.28 9.30
N GLY A 72 -6.80 -7.79 8.68
CA GLY A 72 -6.98 -9.22 8.52
C GLY A 72 -8.04 -9.58 7.49
N ASP A 73 -8.28 -10.86 7.36
CA ASP A 73 -9.20 -11.45 6.38
C ASP A 73 -10.68 -11.08 6.61
N LEU A 74 -10.99 -10.39 7.70
CA LEU A 74 -12.33 -9.86 7.94
C LEU A 74 -12.74 -8.81 6.89
N SER A 75 -11.79 -8.14 6.25
CA SER A 75 -12.05 -7.20 5.15
C SER A 75 -11.28 -7.55 3.89
N LEU A 76 -11.98 -7.61 2.75
CA LEU A 76 -11.35 -7.76 1.44
C LEU A 76 -10.51 -6.55 1.02
N ASN A 77 -10.63 -5.41 1.70
CA ASN A 77 -9.84 -4.22 1.38
C ASN A 77 -8.34 -4.43 1.58
N LEU A 78 -7.93 -5.35 2.47
CA LEU A 78 -6.52 -5.75 2.58
C LEU A 78 -5.98 -6.25 1.22
N TRP A 79 -6.77 -7.07 0.53
CA TRP A 79 -6.39 -7.71 -0.74
C TRP A 79 -6.63 -6.78 -1.95
N LYS A 80 -7.77 -6.08 -1.98
CA LYS A 80 -8.12 -5.16 -3.07
C LYS A 80 -7.16 -3.99 -3.21
N ASN A 81 -6.58 -3.55 -2.10
CA ASN A 81 -5.70 -2.39 -2.06
C ASN A 81 -4.20 -2.72 -2.18
N ILE A 82 -3.83 -3.99 -2.43
CA ILE A 82 -2.42 -4.34 -2.69
C ILE A 82 -1.95 -3.67 -3.97
N HIS A 83 -0.81 -3.01 -3.91
CA HIS A 83 -0.17 -2.41 -5.08
C HIS A 83 0.37 -3.48 -6.02
N VAL A 84 0.05 -3.32 -7.30
CA VAL A 84 0.50 -4.20 -8.38
C VAL A 84 0.85 -3.37 -9.61
N MET A 85 1.58 -3.97 -10.53
CA MET A 85 1.79 -3.41 -11.85
C MET A 85 1.04 -4.25 -12.88
N PHE A 86 0.13 -3.62 -13.62
CA PHE A 86 -0.51 -4.22 -14.77
C PHE A 86 0.33 -3.99 -16.01
N PHE A 87 0.36 -4.96 -16.94
CA PHE A 87 0.95 -4.74 -18.26
C PHE A 87 -0.01 -5.19 -19.38
N ASN A 88 -0.04 -4.42 -20.44
CA ASN A 88 -0.90 -4.66 -21.60
C ASN A 88 -0.20 -5.57 -22.60
N LYS A 89 -0.75 -6.77 -22.83
CA LYS A 89 -0.13 -7.78 -23.71
C LYS A 89 -0.12 -7.36 -25.16
N THR A 90 -1.15 -6.65 -25.62
CA THR A 90 -1.21 -6.14 -27.00
C THR A 90 -0.16 -5.07 -27.26
N VAL A 91 0.00 -4.12 -26.32
CA VAL A 91 1.05 -3.09 -26.44
C VAL A 91 2.44 -3.72 -26.38
N LEU A 92 2.63 -4.70 -25.50
CA LEU A 92 3.87 -5.46 -25.39
C LEU A 92 4.24 -6.15 -26.71
N GLU A 93 3.30 -6.91 -27.30
CA GLU A 93 3.48 -7.62 -28.57
C GLU A 93 3.76 -6.65 -29.74
N ASN A 94 3.03 -5.53 -29.82
CA ASN A 94 3.22 -4.50 -30.86
C ASN A 94 4.61 -3.84 -30.81
N ASN A 95 5.25 -3.83 -29.64
CA ASN A 95 6.61 -3.31 -29.46
C ASN A 95 7.68 -4.42 -29.49
N GLY A 96 7.33 -5.67 -29.78
CA GLY A 96 8.27 -6.79 -29.86
C GLY A 96 8.93 -7.15 -28.52
N LEU A 97 8.26 -6.85 -27.39
CA LEU A 97 8.77 -7.10 -26.06
C LEU A 97 8.33 -8.47 -25.56
N GLU A 98 9.16 -9.11 -24.72
CA GLU A 98 8.82 -10.36 -24.07
C GLU A 98 7.98 -10.11 -22.82
N LYS A 99 7.09 -11.07 -22.47
CA LYS A 99 6.32 -11.00 -21.24
C LYS A 99 7.24 -11.02 -20.01
N PRO A 100 7.00 -10.18 -19.01
CA PRO A 100 7.90 -10.04 -17.88
C PRO A 100 7.83 -11.18 -16.86
N TYR A 101 6.97 -12.19 -17.05
CA TYR A 101 6.75 -13.26 -16.06
C TYR A 101 8.01 -14.04 -15.73
N ASP A 102 8.78 -14.49 -16.74
CA ASP A 102 10.02 -15.23 -16.50
C ASP A 102 11.09 -14.33 -15.86
N THR A 103 11.10 -13.04 -16.21
CA THR A 103 11.97 -12.05 -15.58
C THR A 103 11.65 -11.93 -14.07
N VAL A 104 10.36 -11.90 -13.72
CA VAL A 104 9.90 -11.91 -12.31
C VAL A 104 10.32 -13.21 -11.61
N LYS A 105 9.99 -14.38 -12.17
CA LYS A 105 10.29 -15.69 -11.59
C LYS A 105 11.79 -15.90 -11.34
N ASN A 106 12.62 -15.37 -12.22
CA ASN A 106 14.08 -15.45 -12.13
C ASN A 106 14.70 -14.35 -11.22
N GLY A 107 13.89 -13.53 -10.55
CA GLY A 107 14.36 -12.46 -9.68
C GLY A 107 15.04 -11.29 -10.42
N LYS A 108 14.85 -11.17 -11.74
CA LYS A 108 15.48 -10.15 -12.60
C LYS A 108 14.55 -8.98 -12.97
N TRP A 109 13.33 -8.97 -12.46
CA TRP A 109 12.40 -7.86 -12.63
C TRP A 109 12.81 -6.73 -11.69
N THR A 110 13.75 -5.90 -12.16
CA THR A 110 14.33 -4.76 -11.45
C THR A 110 13.84 -3.44 -12.03
N TYR A 111 14.08 -2.34 -11.31
CA TYR A 111 13.75 -0.99 -11.77
C TYR A 111 14.43 -0.66 -13.12
N ASP A 112 15.69 -1.06 -13.28
CA ASP A 112 16.41 -0.84 -14.54
C ASP A 112 15.78 -1.65 -15.70
N LYS A 113 15.36 -2.91 -15.43
CA LYS A 113 14.64 -3.72 -16.44
C LYS A 113 13.29 -3.14 -16.79
N TYR A 114 12.57 -2.62 -15.79
CA TYR A 114 11.32 -1.91 -16.03
C TYR A 114 11.53 -0.66 -16.90
N LEU A 115 12.55 0.16 -16.63
CA LEU A 115 12.87 1.32 -17.47
C LEU A 115 13.24 0.91 -18.89
N GLU A 116 14.08 -0.13 -19.07
CA GLU A 116 14.44 -0.67 -20.38
C GLU A 116 13.20 -1.00 -21.22
N MET A 117 12.19 -1.63 -20.62
CA MET A 117 10.95 -2.02 -21.33
C MET A 117 10.05 -0.83 -21.69
N ASN A 118 10.24 0.33 -21.07
CA ASN A 118 9.49 1.55 -21.41
C ASN A 118 10.06 2.26 -22.64
N VAL A 119 11.36 2.09 -22.91
CA VAL A 119 12.08 2.89 -23.92
C VAL A 119 11.42 2.81 -25.29
N GLY A 120 11.03 3.96 -25.82
CA GLY A 120 10.50 4.10 -27.17
C GLY A 120 9.09 3.54 -27.38
N VAL A 121 8.33 3.32 -26.29
CA VAL A 121 6.91 2.89 -26.38
C VAL A 121 5.96 4.08 -26.56
N ALA A 122 6.29 5.23 -25.99
CA ALA A 122 5.45 6.43 -26.10
C ALA A 122 5.31 6.93 -27.53
N ARG A 123 4.12 7.44 -27.89
CA ARG A 123 3.81 8.05 -29.18
C ARG A 123 2.86 9.22 -28.99
N ASP A 124 3.14 10.31 -29.66
CA ASP A 124 2.21 11.41 -29.91
C ASP A 124 1.20 10.93 -30.97
N LEU A 125 -0.02 10.65 -30.55
CA LEU A 125 -1.04 10.07 -31.42
C LEU A 125 -1.88 11.10 -32.13
N ASP A 126 -2.05 12.30 -31.57
CA ASP A 126 -2.80 13.39 -32.18
C ASP A 126 -1.92 14.38 -32.99
N GLY A 127 -0.58 14.24 -32.87
CA GLY A 127 0.39 15.00 -33.64
C GLY A 127 0.52 16.48 -33.21
N ASN A 128 0.07 16.81 -31.98
CA ASN A 128 0.07 18.17 -31.48
C ASN A 128 1.38 18.58 -30.80
N GLY A 129 2.26 17.62 -30.47
CA GLY A 129 3.53 17.82 -29.79
C GLY A 129 3.42 18.09 -28.30
N GLU A 130 2.21 17.99 -27.73
CA GLU A 130 1.93 18.14 -26.30
C GLU A 130 1.60 16.77 -25.69
N VAL A 131 2.17 16.48 -24.52
CA VAL A 131 1.91 15.22 -23.81
C VAL A 131 0.58 15.28 -23.07
N SER A 132 -0.36 14.41 -23.42
CA SER A 132 -1.70 14.38 -22.85
C SER A 132 -2.26 12.96 -22.70
N LEU A 133 -3.44 12.80 -22.06
CA LEU A 133 -4.14 11.53 -21.99
C LEU A 133 -4.62 10.99 -23.36
N GLU A 134 -4.48 11.74 -24.46
CA GLU A 134 -4.80 11.28 -25.83
C GLU A 134 -3.67 10.48 -26.46
N ASP A 135 -2.46 10.51 -25.87
CA ASP A 135 -1.26 9.83 -26.37
C ASP A 135 -1.12 8.39 -25.86
N SER A 136 -0.03 7.73 -26.27
CA SER A 136 0.38 6.44 -25.74
C SER A 136 1.68 6.51 -24.97
N PHE A 137 1.87 5.60 -24.01
CA PHE A 137 2.96 5.63 -23.04
C PHE A 137 3.55 4.24 -22.78
N GLY A 138 4.82 4.21 -22.37
CA GLY A 138 5.44 3.05 -21.77
C GLY A 138 4.82 2.76 -20.38
N SER A 139 4.67 3.79 -19.57
CA SER A 139 3.99 3.65 -18.27
C SER A 139 3.11 4.84 -17.95
N ILE A 140 2.05 4.57 -17.19
CA ILE A 140 1.13 5.59 -16.72
C ILE A 140 0.91 5.48 -15.21
N TYR A 141 1.01 6.64 -14.55
CA TYR A 141 0.78 6.81 -13.12
C TYR A 141 -0.33 7.83 -12.90
N TYR A 142 -1.25 7.53 -12.00
CA TYR A 142 -2.26 8.50 -11.59
C TYR A 142 -1.91 9.03 -10.21
N ASP A 143 -1.95 10.34 -10.04
CA ASP A 143 -1.70 11.01 -8.77
C ASP A 143 -0.41 10.51 -8.04
N ASP A 144 -0.05 11.15 -6.95
CA ASP A 144 1.07 10.83 -6.07
C ASP A 144 0.97 9.45 -5.39
N LEU A 145 -0.27 8.97 -5.20
CA LEU A 145 -0.57 7.66 -4.60
C LEU A 145 0.04 6.46 -5.35
N SER A 146 0.28 6.60 -6.65
CA SER A 146 0.89 5.54 -7.47
C SER A 146 2.36 5.28 -7.12
N PHE A 147 3.02 6.23 -6.45
CA PHE A 147 4.43 6.12 -6.06
C PHE A 147 4.64 5.57 -4.65
N ASP A 148 3.58 5.44 -3.85
CA ASP A 148 3.66 5.03 -2.45
C ASP A 148 4.34 3.68 -2.24
N ASN A 149 4.18 2.76 -3.20
CA ASN A 149 4.75 1.43 -3.04
C ASN A 149 6.26 1.35 -3.28
N PHE A 150 6.89 2.36 -3.90
CA PHE A 150 8.28 2.23 -4.30
C PHE A 150 9.25 2.05 -3.13
N HIS A 151 9.01 2.69 -1.97
CA HIS A 151 9.86 2.46 -0.81
C HIS A 151 9.82 0.99 -0.35
N ASN A 152 8.62 0.38 -0.30
CA ASN A 152 8.48 -1.04 -0.02
C ASN A 152 9.10 -1.91 -1.12
N ALA A 153 8.81 -1.62 -2.39
CA ALA A 153 9.33 -2.36 -3.52
C ALA A 153 10.87 -2.34 -3.58
N PHE A 154 11.50 -1.27 -3.10
CA PHE A 154 12.96 -1.12 -3.00
C PHE A 154 13.53 -1.59 -1.66
N ASP A 155 12.70 -2.27 -0.86
CA ASP A 155 13.08 -2.87 0.43
C ASP A 155 13.55 -1.87 1.47
N TYR A 156 12.89 -0.70 1.53
CA TYR A 156 13.17 0.33 2.51
C TYR A 156 11.97 0.57 3.41
N SER A 157 12.22 0.73 4.71
CA SER A 157 11.24 1.13 5.72
C SER A 157 11.52 2.54 6.24
N TYR A 158 10.47 3.31 6.51
CA TYR A 158 10.57 4.63 7.15
C TYR A 158 10.82 4.54 8.66
N THR A 159 10.68 3.34 9.22
CA THR A 159 10.85 3.09 10.65
C THR A 159 11.75 1.91 10.93
N VAL A 160 12.46 1.96 12.05
CA VAL A 160 13.29 0.88 12.56
C VAL A 160 12.86 0.53 13.98
N LYS A 161 12.72 -0.77 14.26
CA LYS A 161 12.50 -1.29 15.61
C LYS A 161 13.81 -1.43 16.34
N ASN A 162 13.84 -0.91 17.55
CA ASN A 162 15.00 -0.96 18.42
C ASN A 162 14.94 -2.20 19.33
N ASP A 163 16.09 -2.62 19.87
CA ASP A 163 16.20 -3.80 20.74
C ASP A 163 15.39 -3.68 22.05
N ASP A 164 15.09 -2.47 22.48
CA ASP A 164 14.27 -2.19 23.67
C ASP A 164 12.75 -2.22 23.41
N GLY A 165 12.34 -2.58 22.18
CA GLY A 165 10.95 -2.63 21.76
C GLY A 165 10.36 -1.28 21.34
N SER A 166 11.14 -0.22 21.39
CA SER A 166 10.75 1.09 20.84
C SER A 166 10.89 1.10 19.33
N ILE A 167 10.39 2.16 18.69
CA ILE A 167 10.48 2.38 17.25
C ILE A 167 10.96 3.80 16.98
N SER A 168 11.75 3.99 15.93
CA SER A 168 12.29 5.29 15.52
C SER A 168 12.13 5.53 14.03
N LEU A 169 12.08 6.81 13.62
CA LEU A 169 12.10 7.19 12.20
C LEU A 169 13.49 6.99 11.61
N ASP A 170 13.52 6.46 10.39
CA ASP A 170 14.71 6.26 9.57
C ASP A 170 14.50 6.87 8.18
N LEU A 171 14.63 8.19 8.10
CA LEU A 171 14.34 8.99 6.91
C LEU A 171 15.57 9.69 6.32
N ASP A 172 16.75 9.52 6.94
CA ASP A 172 18.00 10.24 6.61
C ASP A 172 19.00 9.35 5.87
N GLU A 173 18.55 8.24 5.35
CA GLU A 173 19.40 7.29 4.64
C GLU A 173 19.61 7.66 3.17
N GLN A 174 20.81 7.41 2.64
CA GLN A 174 21.12 7.66 1.23
C GLN A 174 20.17 6.92 0.29
N ILE A 175 19.69 5.75 0.67
CA ILE A 175 18.70 4.98 -0.11
C ILE A 175 17.40 5.74 -0.35
N MET A 176 16.99 6.61 0.59
CA MET A 176 15.79 7.45 0.40
C MET A 176 16.03 8.55 -0.62
N VAL A 177 17.19 9.16 -0.60
CA VAL A 177 17.61 10.16 -1.61
C VAL A 177 17.66 9.50 -2.98
N ASP A 178 18.29 8.34 -3.09
CA ASP A 178 18.42 7.60 -4.35
C ASP A 178 17.04 7.12 -4.86
N THR A 179 16.16 6.68 -3.97
CA THR A 179 14.78 6.29 -4.29
C THR A 179 14.00 7.49 -4.82
N TYR A 180 14.07 8.63 -4.12
CA TYR A 180 13.42 9.85 -4.55
C TYR A 180 13.89 10.29 -5.94
N GLU A 181 15.21 10.35 -6.18
CA GLU A 181 15.76 10.78 -7.46
C GLU A 181 15.32 9.85 -8.61
N LYS A 182 15.30 8.54 -8.37
CA LYS A 182 14.78 7.58 -9.36
C LYS A 182 13.31 7.82 -9.69
N ILE A 183 12.46 8.01 -8.68
CA ILE A 183 11.02 8.22 -8.88
C ILE A 183 10.76 9.60 -9.47
N ARG A 184 11.48 10.62 -9.05
CA ARG A 184 11.37 11.96 -9.62
C ARG A 184 11.74 11.97 -11.10
N SER A 185 12.86 11.34 -11.45
CA SER A 185 13.26 11.20 -12.85
C SER A 185 12.23 10.40 -13.66
N LEU A 186 11.66 9.34 -13.08
CA LEU A 186 10.56 8.59 -13.70
C LEU A 186 9.34 9.47 -13.97
N ALA A 187 8.93 10.28 -12.98
CA ALA A 187 7.70 11.06 -13.02
C ALA A 187 7.78 12.31 -13.91
N TYR A 188 8.95 12.96 -13.97
CA TYR A 188 9.09 14.29 -14.57
C TYR A 188 10.09 14.38 -15.72
N GLU A 189 10.98 13.41 -15.89
CA GLU A 189 12.07 13.49 -16.86
C GLU A 189 12.05 12.36 -17.89
N ASN A 190 11.29 11.28 -17.63
CA ASN A 190 11.22 10.15 -18.56
C ASN A 190 10.14 10.41 -19.63
N PRO A 191 10.53 10.52 -20.92
CA PRO A 191 9.59 10.84 -22.01
C PRO A 191 8.61 9.70 -22.33
N ASP A 192 8.90 8.48 -21.89
CA ASP A 192 8.04 7.31 -22.12
C ASP A 192 7.02 7.11 -20.98
N VAL A 193 7.02 7.99 -19.96
CA VAL A 193 6.17 7.86 -18.77
C VAL A 193 5.24 9.06 -18.65
N TYR A 194 3.98 8.80 -18.37
CA TYR A 194 3.01 9.85 -18.07
C TYR A 194 2.59 9.83 -16.61
N TYR A 195 2.87 10.91 -15.93
CA TYR A 195 2.39 11.17 -14.57
C TYR A 195 1.18 12.10 -14.61
N ASN A 196 -0.01 11.53 -14.45
CA ASN A 196 -1.29 12.25 -14.38
C ASN A 196 -1.46 12.92 -13.01
N LYS A 197 -0.62 13.92 -12.73
CA LYS A 197 -0.54 14.62 -11.44
C LYS A 197 -1.88 15.27 -11.06
N GLY A 198 -2.41 14.90 -9.89
CA GLY A 198 -3.72 15.35 -9.42
C GLY A 198 -4.89 14.79 -10.22
N GLY A 199 -4.63 13.84 -11.12
CA GLY A 199 -5.63 13.20 -11.95
C GLY A 199 -6.38 12.09 -11.20
N LYS A 200 -7.47 11.63 -11.82
CA LYS A 200 -8.25 10.50 -11.32
C LYS A 200 -7.81 9.20 -11.97
N VAL A 201 -7.92 8.11 -11.24
CA VAL A 201 -7.57 6.77 -11.72
C VAL A 201 -8.38 6.35 -12.95
N GLU A 202 -9.61 6.81 -13.09
CA GLU A 202 -10.47 6.51 -14.25
C GLU A 202 -9.82 6.93 -15.58
N GLY A 203 -9.23 8.13 -15.65
CA GLY A 203 -8.55 8.59 -16.86
C GLY A 203 -7.35 7.72 -17.26
N THR A 204 -6.59 7.23 -16.28
CA THR A 204 -5.46 6.31 -16.54
C THR A 204 -5.94 4.90 -16.92
N ILE A 205 -7.03 4.42 -16.31
CA ILE A 205 -7.68 3.16 -16.71
C ILE A 205 -8.14 3.22 -18.16
N ASP A 206 -8.73 4.32 -18.59
CA ASP A 206 -9.20 4.51 -19.98
C ASP A 206 -8.03 4.44 -20.96
N VAL A 207 -6.90 5.08 -20.67
CA VAL A 207 -5.68 4.99 -21.51
C VAL A 207 -5.18 3.55 -21.60
N PHE A 208 -5.09 2.85 -20.47
CA PHE A 208 -4.62 1.46 -20.43
C PHE A 208 -5.56 0.51 -21.19
N THR A 209 -6.87 0.62 -20.96
CA THR A 209 -7.88 -0.26 -21.60
C THR A 209 -8.03 -0.02 -23.12
N GLN A 210 -7.64 1.17 -23.59
CA GLN A 210 -7.57 1.52 -25.01
C GLN A 210 -6.25 1.11 -25.70
N ASN A 211 -5.40 0.30 -25.03
CA ASN A 211 -4.09 -0.13 -25.53
C ASN A 211 -3.12 1.03 -25.77
N ARG A 212 -3.16 2.06 -24.92
CA ARG A 212 -2.31 3.25 -25.03
C ARG A 212 -1.27 3.37 -23.91
N ALA A 213 -1.16 2.35 -23.05
CA ALA A 213 -0.06 2.24 -22.08
C ALA A 213 0.41 0.79 -21.98
N LEU A 214 1.75 0.59 -21.88
CA LEU A 214 2.34 -0.72 -21.68
C LEU A 214 2.17 -1.14 -20.22
N PHE A 215 2.54 -0.28 -19.27
CA PHE A 215 2.41 -0.53 -17.83
C PHE A 215 1.45 0.46 -17.18
N PHE A 216 0.71 -0.05 -16.19
CA PHE A 216 -0.15 0.74 -15.32
C PHE A 216 0.06 0.34 -13.86
N ALA A 217 0.62 1.25 -13.08
CA ALA A 217 0.84 1.07 -11.64
C ALA A 217 -0.43 1.43 -10.87
N SER A 218 -1.04 0.47 -10.18
CA SER A 218 -2.27 0.69 -9.41
C SER A 218 -2.45 -0.35 -8.31
N VAL A 219 -3.67 -0.53 -7.85
CA VAL A 219 -4.04 -1.56 -6.87
C VAL A 219 -4.80 -2.71 -7.53
N LEU A 220 -4.70 -3.88 -6.93
CA LEU A 220 -5.27 -5.12 -7.48
C LEU A 220 -6.77 -5.01 -7.77
N GLY A 221 -7.53 -4.29 -6.94
CA GLY A 221 -8.96 -4.07 -7.12
C GLY A 221 -9.34 -3.33 -8.41
N ASP A 222 -8.43 -2.55 -9.01
CA ASP A 222 -8.70 -1.87 -10.28
C ASP A 222 -8.79 -2.84 -11.46
N ALA A 223 -8.29 -4.05 -11.32
CA ALA A 223 -8.49 -5.10 -12.31
C ALA A 223 -9.99 -5.43 -12.54
N GLU A 224 -10.84 -5.25 -11.52
CA GLU A 224 -12.31 -5.40 -11.65
C GLU A 224 -12.90 -4.36 -12.63
N LYS A 225 -12.32 -3.15 -12.68
CA LYS A 225 -12.74 -2.07 -13.60
C LYS A 225 -12.29 -2.32 -15.04
N MET A 226 -11.23 -3.10 -15.22
CA MET A 226 -10.65 -3.45 -16.52
C MET A 226 -11.15 -4.79 -17.08
N ARG A 227 -12.07 -5.47 -16.39
CA ARG A 227 -12.53 -6.83 -16.76
C ARG A 227 -13.16 -6.90 -18.16
N ASP A 228 -13.78 -5.81 -18.63
CA ASP A 228 -14.46 -5.73 -19.93
C ASP A 228 -13.53 -5.23 -21.05
N MET A 229 -12.24 -5.06 -20.75
CA MET A 229 -11.23 -4.72 -21.74
C MET A 229 -11.12 -5.80 -22.84
N ASN A 230 -11.09 -5.39 -24.11
CA ASN A 230 -11.01 -6.31 -25.24
C ASN A 230 -9.66 -7.02 -25.34
N SER A 231 -8.60 -6.34 -24.96
CA SER A 231 -7.23 -6.88 -24.97
C SER A 231 -6.89 -7.53 -23.64
N ASP A 232 -5.97 -8.49 -23.68
CA ASP A 232 -5.50 -9.13 -22.44
C ASP A 232 -4.44 -8.28 -21.76
N PHE A 233 -4.47 -8.33 -20.43
CA PHE A 233 -3.41 -7.78 -19.57
C PHE A 233 -2.87 -8.87 -18.63
N GLY A 234 -1.69 -8.62 -18.12
CA GLY A 234 -1.10 -9.42 -17.05
C GLY A 234 -0.89 -8.60 -15.78
N ILE A 235 -0.64 -9.30 -14.68
CA ILE A 235 -0.38 -8.72 -13.36
C ILE A 235 1.00 -9.19 -12.91
N ILE A 236 1.83 -8.27 -12.43
CA ILE A 236 3.16 -8.54 -11.91
C ILE A 236 3.42 -7.69 -10.64
N PRO A 237 4.37 -8.06 -9.79
CA PRO A 237 4.79 -7.20 -8.68
C PRO A 237 5.45 -5.92 -9.19
N PHE A 238 5.55 -4.90 -8.35
CA PHE A 238 6.46 -3.78 -8.60
C PHE A 238 7.90 -4.29 -8.74
N PRO A 239 8.73 -3.60 -9.56
CA PRO A 239 10.11 -4.00 -9.73
C PRO A 239 10.92 -3.81 -8.44
N LYS A 240 11.86 -4.71 -8.19
CA LYS A 240 12.89 -4.56 -7.14
C LYS A 240 13.87 -3.44 -7.51
N LEU A 241 14.54 -2.89 -6.50
CA LEU A 241 15.62 -1.93 -6.75
C LEU A 241 16.77 -2.57 -7.55
N SER A 242 17.16 -3.80 -7.20
CA SER A 242 18.24 -4.54 -7.86
C SER A 242 18.07 -6.05 -7.73
N GLU A 243 18.89 -6.82 -8.46
CA GLU A 243 18.89 -8.29 -8.37
C GLU A 243 19.36 -8.81 -6.98
N ALA A 244 20.13 -8.02 -6.24
CA ALA A 244 20.59 -8.38 -4.89
C ALA A 244 19.46 -8.48 -3.86
N GLN A 245 18.33 -7.82 -4.10
CA GLN A 245 17.15 -7.92 -3.27
C GLN A 245 16.49 -9.29 -3.47
N GLU A 246 16.30 -10.05 -2.38
CA GLU A 246 15.81 -11.43 -2.47
C GLU A 246 14.34 -11.53 -2.89
N GLN A 247 13.47 -10.65 -2.36
CA GLN A 247 12.03 -10.75 -2.53
C GLN A 247 11.45 -9.50 -3.19
N TYR A 248 10.37 -9.69 -3.95
CA TYR A 248 9.50 -8.59 -4.36
C TYR A 248 8.66 -8.19 -3.17
N LYS A 249 8.69 -6.91 -2.80
CA LYS A 249 7.88 -6.38 -1.72
C LYS A 249 6.79 -5.45 -2.24
N THR A 250 5.68 -5.44 -1.55
CA THR A 250 4.54 -4.57 -1.85
C THR A 250 3.82 -4.21 -0.57
N THR A 251 3.01 -3.16 -0.61
CA THR A 251 2.11 -2.81 0.49
C THR A 251 0.67 -2.74 0.00
N SER A 252 -0.26 -2.75 0.93
CA SER A 252 -1.65 -2.40 0.68
C SER A 252 -1.83 -0.91 1.01
N ARG A 253 -2.61 -0.18 0.19
CA ARG A 253 -2.87 1.26 0.40
C ARG A 253 -3.36 1.56 1.82
N ASP A 254 -3.11 2.79 2.26
CA ASP A 254 -3.43 3.33 3.57
C ASP A 254 -4.95 3.39 3.90
N ASN A 255 -5.82 3.18 2.91
CA ASN A 255 -7.28 3.16 3.06
C ASN A 255 -7.87 1.75 3.27
N ARG A 256 -7.07 0.79 3.73
CA ARG A 256 -7.57 -0.52 4.14
C ARG A 256 -8.13 -0.52 5.56
N SER A 257 -8.98 -1.49 5.84
CA SER A 257 -9.58 -1.70 7.16
C SER A 257 -8.55 -2.10 8.22
N MET A 258 -8.63 -1.41 9.36
CA MET A 258 -7.97 -1.75 10.62
C MET A 258 -9.05 -2.00 11.66
N PHE A 259 -9.05 -3.17 12.30
CA PHE A 259 -10.02 -3.57 13.29
C PHE A 259 -9.50 -3.27 14.70
N CYS A 260 -10.31 -2.60 15.51
CA CYS A 260 -9.99 -2.16 16.86
C CYS A 260 -11.15 -2.45 17.80
N ILE A 261 -10.85 -2.68 19.07
CA ILE A 261 -11.86 -2.82 20.14
C ILE A 261 -11.74 -1.59 21.06
N PRO A 262 -12.84 -0.83 21.28
CA PRO A 262 -12.79 0.36 22.11
C PRO A 262 -12.69 0.01 23.60
N THR A 263 -12.14 0.95 24.41
CA THR A 263 -11.92 0.73 25.84
C THR A 263 -13.21 0.72 26.67
N ASP A 264 -14.31 1.27 26.16
CA ASP A 264 -15.62 1.28 26.81
C ASP A 264 -16.55 0.13 26.37
N VAL A 265 -16.00 -0.86 25.65
CA VAL A 265 -16.75 -2.06 25.28
C VAL A 265 -17.32 -2.76 26.51
N LYS A 266 -18.59 -3.15 26.45
CA LYS A 266 -19.27 -3.75 27.61
C LYS A 266 -18.78 -5.15 27.97
N ASP A 267 -18.41 -5.92 26.95
CA ASP A 267 -17.92 -7.29 27.09
C ASP A 267 -16.77 -7.52 26.10
N ALA A 268 -15.55 -7.25 26.56
CA ALA A 268 -14.33 -7.38 25.75
C ALA A 268 -14.07 -8.83 25.31
N ASP A 269 -14.41 -9.82 26.15
CA ASP A 269 -14.22 -11.24 25.83
C ASP A 269 -15.16 -11.67 24.72
N PHE A 270 -16.41 -11.20 24.73
CA PHE A 270 -17.37 -11.46 23.67
C PHE A 270 -16.99 -10.72 22.39
N ALA A 271 -16.60 -9.45 22.46
CA ALA A 271 -16.12 -8.68 21.32
C ALA A 271 -14.92 -9.36 20.64
N GLY A 272 -13.93 -9.81 21.43
CA GLY A 272 -12.79 -10.58 20.94
C GLY A 272 -13.21 -11.88 20.27
N LEU A 273 -14.10 -12.66 20.89
CA LEU A 273 -14.61 -13.92 20.34
C LEU A 273 -15.31 -13.74 18.99
N ILE A 274 -16.20 -12.74 18.88
CA ILE A 274 -16.95 -12.47 17.65
C ILE A 274 -16.03 -11.95 16.56
N THR A 275 -15.11 -11.05 16.87
CA THR A 275 -14.12 -10.52 15.92
C THR A 275 -13.26 -11.66 15.34
N GLU A 276 -12.77 -12.55 16.21
CA GLU A 276 -12.01 -13.74 15.81
C GLU A 276 -12.85 -14.67 14.93
N ALA A 277 -14.08 -14.98 15.35
CA ALA A 277 -14.97 -15.86 14.61
C ALA A 277 -15.32 -15.33 13.22
N LEU A 278 -15.57 -14.03 13.09
CA LEU A 278 -15.85 -13.37 11.81
C LEU A 278 -14.63 -13.43 10.89
N CYS A 279 -13.42 -13.20 11.44
CA CYS A 279 -12.18 -13.28 10.67
C CYS A 279 -11.92 -14.71 10.17
N VAL A 280 -12.11 -15.73 11.03
CA VAL A 280 -12.05 -17.16 10.66
C VAL A 280 -13.05 -17.50 9.57
N ALA A 281 -14.29 -17.06 9.71
CA ALA A 281 -15.34 -17.32 8.71
C ALA A 281 -15.00 -16.69 7.35
N SER A 282 -14.49 -15.47 7.35
CA SER A 282 -14.04 -14.80 6.13
C SER A 282 -12.81 -15.47 5.51
N ASN A 283 -11.81 -15.84 6.31
CA ASN A 283 -10.62 -16.58 5.84
C ASN A 283 -11.01 -17.88 5.14
N ARG A 284 -12.00 -18.62 5.66
CA ARG A 284 -12.44 -19.91 5.12
C ARG A 284 -13.44 -19.81 3.97
N GLY A 285 -14.25 -18.75 3.92
CA GLY A 285 -15.37 -18.64 2.99
C GLY A 285 -15.22 -17.51 1.98
N VAL A 286 -14.85 -16.30 2.40
CA VAL A 286 -14.85 -15.11 1.55
C VAL A 286 -13.52 -14.93 0.81
N VAL A 287 -12.42 -15.00 1.54
CA VAL A 287 -11.07 -14.76 0.97
C VAL A 287 -10.71 -15.78 -0.11
N PRO A 288 -10.92 -17.11 0.05
CA PRO A 288 -10.64 -18.07 -1.03
C PRO A 288 -11.49 -17.83 -2.27
N VAL A 289 -12.78 -17.50 -2.09
CA VAL A 289 -13.67 -17.21 -3.24
C VAL A 289 -13.20 -15.96 -3.97
N TYR A 290 -12.83 -14.92 -3.25
CA TYR A 290 -12.30 -13.71 -3.87
C TYR A 290 -10.96 -13.98 -4.57
N TYR A 291 -10.01 -14.59 -3.86
CA TYR A 291 -8.66 -14.80 -4.36
C TYR A 291 -8.62 -15.81 -5.51
N ASP A 292 -9.20 -16.99 -5.33
CA ASP A 292 -9.09 -18.05 -6.34
C ASP A 292 -10.10 -17.87 -7.47
N THR A 293 -11.33 -17.46 -7.17
CA THR A 293 -12.40 -17.38 -8.19
C THR A 293 -12.38 -16.05 -8.93
N VAL A 294 -12.23 -14.94 -8.19
CA VAL A 294 -12.25 -13.60 -8.80
C VAL A 294 -10.90 -13.24 -9.37
N LEU A 295 -9.86 -13.29 -8.57
CA LEU A 295 -8.53 -12.85 -8.99
C LEU A 295 -7.88 -13.84 -9.95
N LYS A 296 -7.73 -15.11 -9.56
CA LYS A 296 -7.08 -16.12 -10.42
C LYS A 296 -7.96 -16.62 -11.56
N GLY A 297 -9.28 -16.58 -11.41
CA GLY A 297 -10.19 -17.12 -12.40
C GLY A 297 -10.78 -16.12 -13.40
N LYS A 298 -11.08 -14.88 -12.96
CA LYS A 298 -11.77 -13.88 -13.79
C LYS A 298 -10.92 -12.67 -14.15
N VAL A 299 -9.96 -12.33 -13.29
CA VAL A 299 -9.11 -11.15 -13.41
C VAL A 299 -7.73 -11.50 -13.93
N ALA A 300 -7.10 -12.52 -13.36
CA ALA A 300 -5.88 -13.10 -13.95
C ALA A 300 -6.29 -13.93 -15.18
N ARG A 301 -6.20 -13.32 -16.36
CA ARG A 301 -6.62 -13.91 -17.65
C ARG A 301 -5.70 -15.03 -18.15
N ASP A 302 -4.66 -15.35 -17.37
CA ASP A 302 -3.73 -16.45 -17.65
C ASP A 302 -3.18 -17.07 -16.35
N SER A 303 -2.62 -18.27 -16.45
CA SER A 303 -2.02 -19.00 -15.33
C SER A 303 -0.76 -18.31 -14.78
N GLU A 304 -0.03 -17.59 -15.61
CA GLU A 304 1.19 -16.88 -15.21
C GLU A 304 0.87 -15.69 -14.30
N SER A 305 -0.18 -14.93 -14.59
CA SER A 305 -0.69 -13.89 -13.68
C SER A 305 -1.12 -14.47 -12.32
N ALA A 306 -1.67 -15.69 -12.31
CA ALA A 306 -2.02 -16.36 -11.06
C ALA A 306 -0.79 -16.68 -10.19
N GLU A 307 0.32 -17.11 -10.80
CA GLU A 307 1.60 -17.33 -10.10
C GLU A 307 2.17 -16.00 -9.57
N MET A 308 2.03 -14.91 -10.34
CA MET A 308 2.47 -13.58 -9.90
C MET A 308 1.68 -13.09 -8.69
N LEU A 309 0.39 -13.39 -8.59
CA LEU A 309 -0.43 -13.03 -7.42
C LEU A 309 0.07 -13.74 -6.14
N ASP A 310 0.57 -14.96 -6.25
CA ASP A 310 1.17 -15.66 -5.10
C ASP A 310 2.50 -14.99 -4.66
N ILE A 311 3.33 -14.55 -5.61
CA ILE A 311 4.56 -13.78 -5.34
C ILE A 311 4.20 -12.44 -4.66
N ILE A 312 3.24 -11.70 -5.21
CA ILE A 312 2.77 -10.42 -4.67
C ILE A 312 2.26 -10.58 -3.24
N ARG A 313 1.43 -11.61 -3.01
CA ARG A 313 0.88 -11.91 -1.68
C ARG A 313 1.97 -12.22 -0.66
N SER A 314 2.97 -13.01 -1.05
CA SER A 314 4.08 -13.38 -0.15
C SER A 314 4.98 -12.20 0.20
N GLY A 315 5.00 -11.16 -0.65
CA GLY A 315 5.78 -9.94 -0.47
C GLY A 315 5.04 -8.80 0.24
N LEU A 316 3.79 -9.03 0.72
CA LEU A 316 3.04 -7.98 1.42
C LEU A 316 3.81 -7.52 2.66
N ASN A 317 4.02 -6.21 2.79
CA ASN A 317 4.76 -5.58 3.87
C ASN A 317 3.99 -4.38 4.42
N PHE A 318 4.37 -3.93 5.60
CA PHE A 318 3.78 -2.78 6.29
C PHE A 318 4.90 -1.92 6.84
N ASP A 319 4.62 -0.64 6.99
CA ASP A 319 5.52 0.33 7.62
C ASP A 319 4.75 1.19 8.60
N PHE A 320 5.20 1.26 9.86
CA PHE A 320 4.49 1.95 10.93
C PHE A 320 4.27 3.45 10.61
N ALA A 321 5.28 4.14 10.09
CA ALA A 321 5.13 5.56 9.77
C ALA A 321 4.18 5.79 8.59
N ALA A 322 4.19 4.90 7.57
CA ALA A 322 3.26 4.97 6.44
C ALA A 322 1.82 4.72 6.89
N GLU A 323 1.60 3.73 7.79
CA GLU A 323 0.27 3.44 8.34
C GLU A 323 -0.31 4.62 9.11
N PHE A 324 0.50 5.23 9.95
CA PHE A 324 0.11 6.33 10.82
C PHE A 324 0.65 7.68 10.34
N ALA A 325 0.72 7.87 9.01
CA ALA A 325 1.35 9.05 8.42
C ALA A 325 0.74 10.37 8.93
N ILE A 326 -0.56 10.43 9.16
CA ILE A 326 -1.23 11.62 9.71
C ILE A 326 -0.77 11.88 11.16
N GLN A 327 -0.67 10.83 12.00
CA GLN A 327 -0.26 10.94 13.40
C GLN A 327 1.24 11.26 13.54
N THR A 328 2.05 10.81 12.58
CA THR A 328 3.50 11.05 12.54
C THR A 328 3.88 12.35 11.81
N GLY A 329 2.91 13.27 11.63
CA GLY A 329 3.15 14.56 11.00
C GLY A 329 3.47 14.48 9.51
N ARG A 330 2.98 13.45 8.82
CA ARG A 330 3.22 13.09 7.41
C ARG A 330 4.61 12.49 7.13
N ALA A 331 5.34 12.03 8.15
CA ALA A 331 6.64 11.37 7.96
C ALA A 331 6.52 10.17 7.00
N GLY A 332 5.47 9.36 7.13
CA GLY A 332 5.22 8.22 6.24
C GLY A 332 4.75 8.59 4.83
N PHE A 333 4.53 9.88 4.54
CA PHE A 333 4.22 10.40 3.20
C PHE A 333 5.35 11.24 2.61
N ILE A 334 6.54 11.22 3.22
CA ILE A 334 7.64 12.10 2.82
C ILE A 334 8.00 11.96 1.33
N LEU A 335 8.06 10.72 0.81
CA LEU A 335 8.37 10.44 -0.58
C LEU A 335 7.24 10.96 -1.50
N ARG A 336 5.99 10.62 -1.18
CA ARG A 336 4.79 11.09 -1.86
C ARG A 336 4.77 12.63 -1.97
N ASP A 337 4.94 13.31 -0.83
CA ASP A 337 4.89 14.76 -0.77
C ASP A 337 6.04 15.40 -1.55
N ALA A 338 7.27 14.88 -1.43
CA ALA A 338 8.42 15.38 -2.16
C ALA A 338 8.23 15.26 -3.68
N ILE A 339 7.70 14.14 -4.15
CA ILE A 339 7.37 13.92 -5.57
C ILE A 339 6.22 14.85 -6.00
N TYR A 340 5.13 14.88 -5.23
CA TYR A 340 3.96 15.71 -5.59
C TYR A 340 4.31 17.19 -5.72
N TYR A 341 5.12 17.72 -4.79
CA TYR A 341 5.52 19.14 -4.81
C TYR A 341 6.78 19.41 -5.66
N ASP A 342 7.37 18.39 -6.28
CA ASP A 342 8.64 18.45 -7.02
C ASP A 342 9.73 19.15 -6.19
N LYS A 343 9.87 18.75 -4.93
CA LYS A 343 10.84 19.29 -3.97
C LYS A 343 12.00 18.33 -3.80
N ASN A 344 13.22 18.84 -3.87
CA ASN A 344 14.39 18.03 -3.51
C ASN A 344 14.20 17.36 -2.13
N TYR A 345 14.43 16.05 -2.08
CA TYR A 345 14.17 15.24 -0.88
C TYR A 345 14.90 15.74 0.35
N THR A 346 16.21 15.96 0.25
CA THR A 346 17.05 16.42 1.37
C THR A 346 16.59 17.77 1.91
N THR A 347 16.23 18.69 1.03
CA THR A 347 15.68 19.99 1.42
C THR A 347 14.35 19.83 2.16
N TYR A 348 13.42 19.06 1.58
CA TYR A 348 12.11 18.83 2.18
C TYR A 348 12.21 18.11 3.54
N TYR A 349 13.08 17.10 3.63
CA TYR A 349 13.35 16.41 4.90
C TYR A 349 13.90 17.36 5.96
N ASN A 350 14.93 18.16 5.63
CA ASN A 350 15.55 19.09 6.59
C ASN A 350 14.55 20.16 7.09
N GLU A 351 13.68 20.66 6.21
CA GLU A 351 12.60 21.60 6.59
C GLU A 351 11.57 20.93 7.54
N SER A 352 11.30 19.65 7.36
CA SER A 352 10.22 18.92 8.03
C SER A 352 10.68 18.08 9.22
N LYS A 353 11.96 17.72 9.31
CA LYS A 353 12.56 16.79 10.29
C LYS A 353 12.11 17.06 11.73
N LYS A 354 12.13 18.32 12.17
CA LYS A 354 11.73 18.68 13.54
C LYS A 354 10.24 18.41 13.78
N MET A 355 9.40 18.66 12.79
CA MET A 355 7.96 18.40 12.87
C MET A 355 7.69 16.90 12.89
N PHE A 356 8.33 16.15 12.00
CA PHE A 356 8.20 14.69 11.91
C PHE A 356 8.59 14.03 13.24
N ASN A 357 9.80 14.28 13.73
CA ASN A 357 10.27 13.70 14.98
C ASN A 357 9.34 14.05 16.16
N LYS A 358 8.94 15.32 16.31
CA LYS A 358 8.03 15.73 17.37
C LYS A 358 6.67 15.03 17.31
N ALA A 359 6.11 14.87 16.10
CA ALA A 359 4.81 14.21 15.94
C ALA A 359 4.94 12.70 16.15
N PHE A 360 6.00 12.09 15.63
CA PHE A 360 6.31 10.69 15.80
C PHE A 360 6.52 10.33 17.28
N ASP A 361 7.43 11.02 17.97
CA ASP A 361 7.73 10.79 19.39
C ASP A 361 6.46 10.92 20.23
N ARG A 362 5.64 11.95 19.96
CA ARG A 362 4.35 12.12 20.64
C ARG A 362 3.43 10.94 20.39
N PHE A 363 3.32 10.44 19.16
CA PHE A 363 2.44 9.31 18.84
C PHE A 363 2.96 8.02 19.47
N VAL A 364 4.26 7.74 19.37
CA VAL A 364 4.89 6.54 19.93
C VAL A 364 4.85 6.56 21.46
N SER A 365 4.84 7.72 22.12
CA SER A 365 4.78 7.80 23.60
C SER A 365 3.58 7.03 24.18
N TYR A 366 2.43 6.98 23.47
CA TYR A 366 1.26 6.19 23.89
C TYR A 366 1.51 4.68 23.92
N TYR A 367 2.41 4.21 23.08
CA TYR A 367 2.85 2.80 23.09
C TYR A 367 3.85 2.53 24.21
N MET A 368 4.62 3.54 24.64
CA MET A 368 5.66 3.41 25.68
C MET A 368 5.16 3.63 27.09
N GLU A 369 3.98 4.25 27.32
CA GLU A 369 3.42 4.47 28.65
C GLU A 369 3.15 3.13 29.34
N GLU A 370 3.64 2.96 30.56
CA GLU A 370 3.22 1.86 31.47
C GLU A 370 1.78 2.14 31.94
N LYS A 371 0.86 1.21 31.75
CA LYS A 371 -0.48 1.28 32.33
C LYS A 371 -0.53 0.54 33.65
#